data_865b5617b3171694addd242657083457
#
_entry.id   865b5617b3171694addd242657083457
#
_cell.length_a   1.000
_cell.length_b   1.000
_cell.length_c   1.000
_cell.angle_alpha   90.00
_cell.angle_beta   90.00
_cell.angle_gamma   90.00
#
_symmetry.space_group_name_H-M   'P 1'
#
loop_
_entity.id
_entity.type
_entity.pdbx_description
1 polymer ?
#
loop_
_entity_poly.entity_id
_entity_poly.type
_entity_poly.pdbx_seq_one_letter_code
_entity_poly.pdbx_strand_id
1 'polypeptide(L)'
;TGTNTAELDFDSVQRGNPEIERRAQEVINGCWQLGENNPILSIHDVGAGGLSNAFPELVDGADKGARFELRKVQLEESGLSPREIWSNEAQERYVLAIAPADLPMFEAICERERCPFAVIGVATAERQLQLVDTDKHNADAHEPVDMPMEVLLGKPPRMHRDVKRETVALQPVDVTHVNLSEVAVSVLRHPTVASKSFLITIGDRSVSGTSVRDQMVGPWQVPVADCAITAADYAGFRGEAMTMAERTPLAVIDAPASGRMAVGEAVTNIASAPISSLDKLKLSANWMAACGSPGEDA
;
A
#
# COMPACT_ATOMS: atom_id res chain seq x y z
N THR A 1 -18.42 4.42 11.01
CA THR A 1 -17.70 5.61 11.39
C THR A 1 -18.69 6.72 11.66
N GLY A 2 -18.50 7.49 12.70
CA GLY A 2 -19.39 8.57 13.12
C GLY A 2 -20.53 8.17 14.08
N THR A 3 -20.77 6.88 14.24
CA THR A 3 -21.74 6.35 15.21
C THR A 3 -21.07 5.52 16.30
N ASN A 4 -19.83 5.09 16.11
CA ASN A 4 -19.05 4.33 17.07
C ASN A 4 -18.34 5.26 18.07
N THR A 5 -17.98 4.71 19.21
CA THR A 5 -17.11 5.43 20.14
C THR A 5 -15.70 5.55 19.55
N ALA A 6 -14.98 6.62 19.90
CA ALA A 6 -13.61 6.83 19.42
C ALA A 6 -12.66 5.65 19.79
N GLU A 7 -12.93 4.96 20.88
CA GLU A 7 -12.17 3.78 21.30
C GLU A 7 -12.37 2.61 20.32
N LEU A 8 -13.61 2.32 19.91
CA LEU A 8 -13.89 1.26 18.92
C LEU A 8 -13.35 1.60 17.54
N ASP A 9 -13.45 2.87 17.12
CA ASP A 9 -12.85 3.31 15.85
C ASP A 9 -11.32 3.19 15.90
N PHE A 10 -10.72 3.52 17.04
CA PHE A 10 -9.29 3.37 17.25
C PHE A 10 -8.86 1.90 17.27
N ASP A 11 -9.66 0.98 17.80
CA ASP A 11 -9.36 -0.46 17.86
C ASP A 11 -9.63 -1.20 16.53
N SER A 12 -10.28 -0.57 15.58
CA SER A 12 -10.70 -1.21 14.32
C SER A 12 -9.64 -1.19 13.23
N VAL A 13 -8.58 -0.38 13.36
CA VAL A 13 -7.57 -0.17 12.32
C VAL A 13 -6.17 -0.42 12.87
N GLN A 14 -5.36 -1.16 12.11
CA GLN A 14 -3.91 -1.33 12.33
C GLN A 14 -3.51 -1.68 13.76
N ARG A 15 -4.16 -2.68 14.32
CA ARG A 15 -3.78 -3.25 15.61
C ARG A 15 -2.88 -4.44 15.40
N GLY A 16 -1.60 -4.21 15.50
CA GLY A 16 -0.63 -5.27 15.43
C GLY A 16 -0.82 -6.28 16.56
N ASN A 17 -1.07 -7.53 16.21
CA ASN A 17 -0.91 -8.65 17.10
C ASN A 17 0.33 -9.42 16.65
N PRO A 18 1.49 -9.18 17.24
CA PRO A 18 2.76 -9.75 16.76
C PRO A 18 2.77 -11.27 16.72
N GLU A 19 2.02 -11.92 17.60
CA GLU A 19 1.90 -13.37 17.63
C GLU A 19 1.13 -13.89 16.42
N ILE A 20 -0.01 -13.29 16.08
CA ILE A 20 -0.80 -13.69 14.93
C ILE A 20 -0.08 -13.36 13.63
N GLU A 21 0.55 -12.20 13.53
CA GLU A 21 1.40 -11.83 12.39
C GLU A 21 2.50 -12.87 12.16
N ARG A 22 3.20 -13.26 13.23
CA ARG A 22 4.26 -14.27 13.14
C ARG A 22 3.72 -15.61 12.71
N ARG A 23 2.58 -16.05 13.22
CA ARG A 23 1.94 -17.31 12.82
C ARG A 23 1.57 -17.29 11.33
N ALA A 24 0.94 -16.23 10.84
CA ALA A 24 0.62 -16.06 9.43
C ALA A 24 1.88 -16.05 8.56
N GLN A 25 2.93 -15.35 8.99
CA GLN A 25 4.23 -15.34 8.32
C GLN A 25 4.83 -16.75 8.21
N GLU A 26 4.78 -17.56 9.26
CA GLU A 26 5.30 -18.94 9.24
C GLU A 26 4.50 -19.85 8.33
N VAL A 27 3.18 -19.68 8.24
CA VAL A 27 2.35 -20.41 7.27
C VAL A 27 2.77 -20.05 5.84
N ILE A 28 2.89 -18.77 5.53
CA ILE A 28 3.31 -18.29 4.20
C ILE A 28 4.71 -18.81 3.85
N ASN A 29 5.67 -18.70 4.78
CA ASN A 29 7.03 -19.19 4.61
C ASN A 29 7.05 -20.71 4.42
N GLY A 30 6.27 -21.47 5.20
CA GLY A 30 6.14 -22.91 5.10
C GLY A 30 5.61 -23.35 3.74
N CYS A 31 4.60 -22.66 3.22
CA CYS A 31 4.07 -22.89 1.88
C CYS A 31 5.10 -22.55 0.79
N TRP A 32 5.75 -21.39 0.91
CA TRP A 32 6.75 -20.93 -0.05
C TRP A 32 7.95 -21.87 -0.15
N GLN A 33 8.42 -22.44 0.97
CA GLN A 33 9.53 -23.39 1.02
C GLN A 33 9.25 -24.69 0.26
N LEU A 34 7.99 -25.02 -0.02
CA LEU A 34 7.62 -26.18 -0.83
C LEU A 34 7.92 -26.02 -2.33
N GLY A 35 8.32 -24.83 -2.77
CA GLY A 35 8.67 -24.55 -4.16
C GLY A 35 7.51 -24.82 -5.11
N GLU A 36 7.68 -25.74 -6.07
CA GLU A 36 6.63 -26.09 -7.03
C GLU A 36 5.40 -26.75 -6.40
N ASN A 37 5.51 -27.27 -5.18
CA ASN A 37 4.40 -27.85 -4.44
C ASN A 37 3.72 -26.82 -3.50
N ASN A 38 3.97 -25.53 -3.67
CA ASN A 38 3.32 -24.49 -2.90
C ASN A 38 1.79 -24.52 -3.12
N PRO A 39 0.98 -24.74 -2.08
CA PRO A 39 -0.48 -24.79 -2.22
C PRO A 39 -1.12 -23.42 -2.52
N ILE A 40 -0.41 -22.31 -2.30
CA ILE A 40 -0.93 -20.97 -2.51
C ILE A 40 -0.86 -20.62 -4.00
N LEU A 41 -2.01 -20.49 -4.64
CA LEU A 41 -2.14 -20.06 -6.03
C LEU A 41 -2.07 -18.55 -6.18
N SER A 42 -2.67 -17.83 -5.24
CA SER A 42 -2.66 -16.38 -5.17
C SER A 42 -2.86 -15.94 -3.72
N ILE A 43 -2.34 -14.79 -3.36
CA ILE A 43 -2.43 -14.22 -2.03
C ILE A 43 -2.58 -12.70 -2.12
N HIS A 44 -3.41 -12.14 -1.25
CA HIS A 44 -3.59 -10.71 -1.08
C HIS A 44 -3.63 -10.38 0.41
N ASP A 45 -3.06 -9.27 0.81
CA ASP A 45 -3.25 -8.74 2.16
C ASP A 45 -4.62 -8.07 2.29
N VAL A 46 -5.07 -7.89 3.52
CA VAL A 46 -6.29 -7.17 3.82
C VAL A 46 -5.92 -5.78 4.32
N GLY A 47 -6.08 -4.80 3.44
CA GLY A 47 -5.82 -3.38 3.72
C GLY A 47 -7.10 -2.54 3.71
N ALA A 48 -7.01 -1.36 3.11
CA ALA A 48 -8.13 -0.43 2.97
C ALA A 48 -9.35 -1.08 2.29
N GLY A 49 -10.53 -0.87 2.85
CA GLY A 49 -11.77 -1.50 2.40
C GLY A 49 -11.98 -2.92 2.96
N GLY A 50 -11.01 -3.50 3.65
CA GLY A 50 -11.15 -4.81 4.27
C GLY A 50 -11.33 -5.94 3.25
N LEU A 51 -12.13 -6.94 3.62
CA LEU A 51 -12.43 -8.08 2.76
C LEU A 51 -13.20 -7.68 1.50
N SER A 52 -13.92 -6.55 1.53
CA SER A 52 -14.68 -6.04 0.38
C SER A 52 -13.78 -5.60 -0.78
N ASN A 53 -12.52 -5.36 -0.52
CA ASN A 53 -11.50 -5.07 -1.52
C ASN A 53 -10.62 -6.28 -1.82
N ALA A 54 -10.09 -6.92 -0.78
CA ALA A 54 -9.11 -7.99 -0.91
C ALA A 54 -9.64 -9.23 -1.67
N PHE A 55 -10.85 -9.69 -1.40
CA PHE A 55 -11.41 -10.85 -2.08
C PHE A 55 -11.73 -10.63 -3.56
N PRO A 56 -12.38 -9.51 -3.95
CA PRO A 56 -12.57 -9.22 -5.37
C PRO A 56 -11.25 -9.12 -6.14
N GLU A 57 -10.26 -8.43 -5.61
CA GLU A 57 -8.94 -8.30 -6.26
C GLU A 57 -8.25 -9.65 -6.43
N LEU A 58 -8.33 -10.52 -5.41
CA LEU A 58 -7.76 -11.86 -5.45
C LEU A 58 -8.29 -12.68 -6.65
N VAL A 59 -9.60 -12.63 -6.91
CA VAL A 59 -10.22 -13.45 -7.96
C VAL A 59 -10.20 -12.76 -9.32
N ASP A 60 -10.22 -11.43 -9.37
CA ASP A 60 -10.13 -10.65 -10.61
C ASP A 60 -8.79 -10.90 -11.33
N GLY A 61 -7.69 -10.99 -10.59
CA GLY A 61 -6.37 -11.29 -11.14
C GLY A 61 -6.30 -12.62 -11.90
N ALA A 62 -7.23 -13.54 -11.64
CA ALA A 62 -7.36 -14.82 -12.32
C ALA A 62 -8.52 -14.85 -13.36
N ASP A 63 -9.12 -13.70 -13.64
CA ASP A 63 -10.29 -13.55 -14.52
C ASP A 63 -11.49 -14.40 -14.06
N LYS A 64 -11.75 -14.38 -12.75
CA LYS A 64 -12.79 -15.16 -12.07
C LYS A 64 -13.78 -14.25 -11.34
N GLY A 65 -14.92 -14.82 -10.99
CA GLY A 65 -15.77 -14.34 -9.93
C GLY A 65 -15.65 -15.21 -8.70
N ALA A 66 -16.50 -14.99 -7.71
CA ALA A 66 -16.54 -15.80 -6.51
C ALA A 66 -17.87 -15.74 -5.79
N ARG A 67 -18.13 -16.79 -5.01
CA ARG A 67 -19.22 -16.86 -4.05
C ARG A 67 -18.65 -17.04 -2.64
N PHE A 68 -18.95 -16.11 -1.77
CA PHE A 68 -18.48 -16.06 -0.39
C PHE A 68 -19.62 -16.23 0.61
N GLU A 69 -19.32 -16.86 1.74
CA GLU A 69 -20.20 -17.05 2.88
C GLU A 69 -19.73 -16.15 4.04
N LEU A 70 -20.43 -15.06 4.28
CA LEU A 70 -19.99 -14.03 5.22
C LEU A 70 -19.79 -14.56 6.63
N ARG A 71 -20.67 -15.45 7.11
CA ARG A 71 -20.63 -15.96 8.48
C ARG A 71 -19.54 -17.04 8.73
N LYS A 72 -18.79 -17.39 7.69
CA LYS A 72 -17.57 -18.21 7.84
C LYS A 72 -16.34 -17.39 8.19
N VAL A 73 -16.41 -16.08 8.08
CA VAL A 73 -15.33 -15.19 8.55
C VAL A 73 -15.20 -15.36 10.06
N GLN A 74 -14.00 -15.69 10.51
CA GLN A 74 -13.73 -15.82 11.94
C GLN A 74 -13.72 -14.45 12.60
N LEU A 75 -14.46 -14.32 13.67
CA LEU A 75 -14.65 -13.06 14.39
C LEU A 75 -14.54 -13.33 15.90
N GLU A 76 -13.86 -12.44 16.60
CA GLU A 76 -13.88 -12.39 18.07
C GLU A 76 -15.10 -11.64 18.58
N GLU A 77 -15.68 -10.76 17.77
CA GLU A 77 -16.86 -9.93 18.07
C GLU A 77 -18.10 -10.54 17.42
N SER A 78 -19.06 -10.96 18.22
CA SER A 78 -20.28 -11.65 17.74
C SER A 78 -21.39 -10.71 17.24
N GLY A 79 -21.29 -9.42 17.52
CA GLY A 79 -22.35 -8.44 17.23
C GLY A 79 -22.20 -7.68 15.91
N LEU A 80 -21.20 -8.02 15.09
CA LEU A 80 -20.92 -7.28 13.86
C LEU A 80 -22.00 -7.50 12.79
N SER A 81 -22.44 -6.39 12.19
CA SER A 81 -23.28 -6.39 11.01
C SER A 81 -22.55 -6.91 9.78
N PRO A 82 -23.26 -7.34 8.72
CA PRO A 82 -22.64 -7.75 7.45
C PRO A 82 -21.66 -6.74 6.88
N ARG A 83 -22.01 -5.46 6.92
CA ARG A 83 -21.13 -4.37 6.46
C ARG A 83 -19.87 -4.26 7.30
N GLU A 84 -19.98 -4.34 8.61
CA GLU A 84 -18.82 -4.27 9.50
C GLU A 84 -17.89 -5.46 9.29
N ILE A 85 -18.40 -6.67 9.08
CA ILE A 85 -17.59 -7.85 8.78
C ILE A 85 -16.88 -7.67 7.43
N TRP A 86 -17.63 -7.27 6.39
CA TRP A 86 -17.13 -7.24 5.02
C TRP A 86 -16.16 -6.10 4.75
N SER A 87 -16.38 -4.93 5.37
CA SER A 87 -15.57 -3.73 5.13
C SER A 87 -14.64 -3.38 6.30
N ASN A 88 -14.47 -4.27 7.28
CA ASN A 88 -13.56 -4.05 8.39
C ASN A 88 -12.10 -4.06 7.89
N GLU A 89 -11.37 -3.00 8.20
CA GLU A 89 -9.96 -2.82 7.84
C GLU A 89 -8.99 -3.41 8.87
N ALA A 90 -9.45 -4.34 9.73
CA ALA A 90 -8.54 -5.05 10.62
C ALA A 90 -7.46 -5.75 9.79
N GLN A 91 -6.23 -5.29 9.98
CA GLN A 91 -5.06 -5.73 9.23
C GLN A 91 -4.48 -7.03 9.82
N GLU A 92 -3.31 -7.44 9.37
CA GLU A 92 -2.66 -8.72 9.70
C GLU A 92 -3.46 -9.94 9.25
N ARG A 93 -4.33 -9.76 8.27
CA ARG A 93 -5.07 -10.84 7.62
C ARG A 93 -4.65 -10.96 6.16
N TYR A 94 -4.76 -12.17 5.64
CA TYR A 94 -4.52 -12.47 4.24
C TYR A 94 -5.71 -13.22 3.66
N VAL A 95 -5.99 -12.99 2.40
CA VAL A 95 -6.92 -13.79 1.60
C VAL A 95 -6.12 -14.59 0.58
N LEU A 96 -6.42 -15.88 0.45
CA LEU A 96 -5.66 -16.81 -0.36
C LEU A 96 -6.58 -17.60 -1.27
N ALA A 97 -6.07 -17.96 -2.46
CA ALA A 97 -6.67 -18.95 -3.33
C ALA A 97 -5.86 -20.25 -3.22
N ILE A 98 -6.54 -21.33 -2.86
CA ILE A 98 -5.97 -22.69 -2.69
C ILE A 98 -6.77 -23.65 -3.56
N ALA A 99 -6.08 -24.53 -4.29
CA ALA A 99 -6.77 -25.60 -5.01
C ALA A 99 -7.41 -26.60 -4.03
N PRO A 100 -8.63 -27.09 -4.29
CA PRO A 100 -9.28 -28.06 -3.37
C PRO A 100 -8.44 -29.29 -3.03
N ALA A 101 -7.60 -29.75 -3.96
CA ALA A 101 -6.72 -30.89 -3.75
C ALA A 101 -5.60 -30.60 -2.72
N ASP A 102 -5.18 -29.34 -2.62
CA ASP A 102 -4.06 -28.90 -1.77
C ASP A 102 -4.52 -28.38 -0.41
N LEU A 103 -5.84 -28.20 -0.24
CA LEU A 103 -6.40 -27.70 1.00
C LEU A 103 -5.99 -28.49 2.24
N PRO A 104 -5.99 -29.85 2.24
CA PRO A 104 -5.56 -30.62 3.42
C PRO A 104 -4.10 -30.36 3.81
N MET A 105 -3.23 -30.12 2.84
CA MET A 105 -1.82 -29.79 3.11
C MET A 105 -1.70 -28.38 3.73
N PHE A 106 -2.44 -27.42 3.20
CA PHE A 106 -2.50 -26.07 3.76
C PHE A 106 -3.05 -26.06 5.20
N GLU A 107 -4.13 -26.81 5.44
CA GLU A 107 -4.71 -26.99 6.79
C GLU A 107 -3.69 -27.53 7.78
N ALA A 108 -2.93 -28.55 7.39
CA ALA A 108 -1.90 -29.13 8.26
C ALA A 108 -0.77 -28.12 8.61
N ILE A 109 -0.42 -27.23 7.67
CA ILE A 109 0.55 -26.17 7.93
C ILE A 109 -0.04 -25.14 8.90
N CYS A 110 -1.28 -24.71 8.69
CA CYS A 110 -1.97 -23.77 9.59
C CYS A 110 -2.10 -24.34 11.00
N GLU A 111 -2.45 -25.60 11.13
CA GLU A 111 -2.56 -26.29 12.42
C GLU A 111 -1.20 -26.35 13.15
N ARG A 112 -0.14 -26.71 12.43
CA ARG A 112 1.23 -26.73 12.96
C ARG A 112 1.65 -25.38 13.53
N GLU A 113 1.36 -24.29 12.79
CA GLU A 113 1.71 -22.92 13.19
C GLU A 113 0.67 -22.29 14.11
N ARG A 114 -0.44 -22.99 14.42
CA ARG A 114 -1.56 -22.48 15.19
C ARG A 114 -2.12 -21.18 14.60
N CYS A 115 -2.10 -21.06 13.29
CA CYS A 115 -2.63 -19.90 12.56
C CYS A 115 -4.11 -20.14 12.25
N PRO A 116 -5.02 -19.30 12.76
CA PRO A 116 -6.44 -19.41 12.43
C PRO A 116 -6.66 -19.20 10.92
N PHE A 117 -7.51 -20.02 10.33
CA PHE A 117 -7.95 -19.84 8.94
C PHE A 117 -9.39 -20.33 8.77
N ALA A 118 -10.05 -19.90 7.72
CA ALA A 118 -11.36 -20.41 7.34
C ALA A 118 -11.54 -20.40 5.82
N VAL A 119 -12.25 -21.41 5.31
CA VAL A 119 -12.65 -21.47 3.91
C VAL A 119 -13.94 -20.65 3.74
N ILE A 120 -13.80 -19.45 3.22
CA ILE A 120 -14.87 -18.46 3.14
C ILE A 120 -15.76 -18.68 1.90
N GLY A 121 -15.21 -19.22 0.81
CA GLY A 121 -15.96 -19.37 -0.42
C GLY A 121 -15.17 -20.09 -1.51
N VAL A 122 -15.70 -19.97 -2.71
CA VAL A 122 -15.11 -20.61 -3.91
C VAL A 122 -15.05 -19.61 -5.06
N ALA A 123 -13.96 -19.65 -5.82
CA ALA A 123 -13.85 -18.94 -7.08
C ALA A 123 -14.74 -19.60 -8.15
N THR A 124 -15.38 -18.80 -8.99
CA THR A 124 -16.30 -19.26 -10.04
C THR A 124 -15.77 -18.89 -11.43
N ALA A 125 -16.23 -19.63 -12.44
CA ALA A 125 -15.92 -19.29 -13.83
C ALA A 125 -16.64 -18.03 -14.29
N GLU A 126 -17.83 -17.78 -13.75
CA GLU A 126 -18.61 -16.58 -14.03
C GLU A 126 -18.01 -15.41 -13.26
N ARG A 127 -17.85 -14.27 -13.94
CA ARG A 127 -17.33 -13.05 -13.34
C ARG A 127 -18.42 -12.30 -12.55
N GLN A 128 -18.92 -12.98 -11.52
CA GLN A 128 -19.95 -12.47 -10.61
C GLN A 128 -19.40 -12.52 -9.19
N LEU A 129 -19.52 -11.43 -8.47
CA LEU A 129 -19.23 -11.36 -7.04
C LEU A 129 -20.52 -11.61 -6.27
N GLN A 130 -20.55 -12.69 -5.52
CA GLN A 130 -21.67 -13.03 -4.66
C GLN A 130 -21.22 -13.16 -3.21
N LEU A 131 -21.85 -12.42 -2.33
CA LEU A 131 -21.68 -12.53 -0.89
C LEU A 131 -23.01 -12.96 -0.28
N VAL A 132 -22.99 -14.09 0.43
CA VAL A 132 -24.18 -14.64 1.08
C VAL A 132 -24.07 -14.46 2.58
N ASP A 133 -25.14 -14.02 3.21
CA ASP A 133 -25.29 -13.99 4.66
C ASP A 133 -26.31 -15.06 5.09
N THR A 134 -25.83 -16.09 5.77
CA THR A 134 -26.64 -17.20 6.24
C THR A 134 -27.20 -16.97 7.65
N ASP A 135 -27.11 -15.75 8.20
CA ASP A 135 -27.67 -15.44 9.50
C ASP A 135 -29.21 -15.52 9.48
N LYS A 136 -29.72 -16.49 10.22
CA LYS A 136 -31.15 -16.76 10.35
C LYS A 136 -31.94 -15.63 11.01
N HIS A 137 -31.28 -14.70 11.66
CA HIS A 137 -31.91 -13.55 12.32
C HIS A 137 -32.09 -12.36 11.38
N ASN A 138 -31.48 -12.41 10.20
CA ASN A 138 -31.58 -11.36 9.20
C ASN A 138 -32.43 -11.87 8.00
N ALA A 139 -33.75 -11.79 8.16
CA ALA A 139 -34.69 -12.34 7.18
C ALA A 139 -34.64 -11.66 5.79
N ASP A 140 -34.02 -10.47 5.69
CA ASP A 140 -34.09 -9.61 4.51
C ASP A 140 -32.79 -9.55 3.69
N ALA A 141 -31.72 -10.21 4.08
CA ALA A 141 -30.42 -10.04 3.43
C ALA A 141 -29.70 -11.37 3.17
N HIS A 142 -30.27 -12.20 2.33
CA HIS A 142 -29.62 -13.45 1.92
C HIS A 142 -28.39 -13.23 1.03
N GLU A 143 -28.34 -12.14 0.28
CA GLU A 143 -27.25 -11.81 -0.65
C GLU A 143 -26.92 -10.31 -0.59
N PRO A 144 -26.14 -9.87 0.43
CA PRO A 144 -25.77 -8.46 0.58
C PRO A 144 -24.99 -7.90 -0.61
N VAL A 145 -24.31 -8.76 -1.36
CA VAL A 145 -23.63 -8.40 -2.61
C VAL A 145 -23.94 -9.46 -3.66
N ASP A 146 -24.49 -9.03 -4.79
CA ASP A 146 -24.63 -9.82 -6.01
C ASP A 146 -24.45 -8.88 -7.20
N MET A 147 -23.24 -8.85 -7.79
CA MET A 147 -22.92 -7.93 -8.87
C MET A 147 -21.85 -8.48 -9.81
N PRO A 148 -21.88 -8.08 -11.09
CA PRO A 148 -20.80 -8.37 -12.01
C PRO A 148 -19.47 -7.73 -11.55
N MET A 149 -18.36 -8.45 -11.69
CA MET A 149 -17.03 -7.97 -11.34
C MET A 149 -16.65 -6.69 -12.09
N GLU A 150 -17.16 -6.49 -13.30
CA GLU A 150 -16.93 -5.29 -14.11
C GLU A 150 -17.53 -4.02 -13.49
N VAL A 151 -18.53 -4.14 -12.63
CA VAL A 151 -19.11 -3.00 -11.90
C VAL A 151 -18.13 -2.51 -10.84
N LEU A 152 -17.42 -3.43 -10.20
CA LEU A 152 -16.48 -3.12 -9.12
C LEU A 152 -15.08 -2.80 -9.64
N LEU A 153 -14.53 -3.65 -10.50
CA LEU A 153 -13.15 -3.59 -10.97
C LEU A 153 -13.01 -3.35 -12.48
N GLY A 154 -14.12 -3.02 -13.14
CA GLY A 154 -14.12 -2.65 -14.55
C GLY A 154 -13.43 -1.31 -14.80
N LYS A 155 -13.10 -1.06 -16.05
CA LYS A 155 -12.50 0.21 -16.42
C LYS A 155 -13.54 1.34 -16.23
N PRO A 156 -13.23 2.34 -15.40
CA PRO A 156 -14.12 3.49 -15.27
C PRO A 156 -14.27 4.21 -16.62
N PRO A 157 -15.37 4.94 -16.84
CA PRO A 157 -15.53 5.78 -18.00
C PRO A 157 -14.31 6.70 -18.15
N ARG A 158 -13.84 6.89 -19.39
CA ARG A 158 -12.75 7.82 -19.65
C ARG A 158 -13.17 9.22 -19.22
N MET A 159 -12.44 9.76 -18.26
CA MET A 159 -12.61 11.15 -17.89
C MET A 159 -12.04 12.04 -19.00
N HIS A 160 -12.85 12.94 -19.52
CA HIS A 160 -12.39 14.01 -20.40
C HIS A 160 -12.24 15.28 -19.57
N ARG A 161 -11.02 15.82 -19.53
CA ARG A 161 -10.73 17.11 -18.91
C ARG A 161 -10.38 18.10 -20.02
N ASP A 162 -11.15 19.14 -20.14
CA ASP A 162 -10.88 20.29 -21.03
C ASP A 162 -10.55 21.47 -20.13
N VAL A 163 -9.25 21.61 -19.84
CA VAL A 163 -8.74 22.63 -18.93
C VAL A 163 -7.89 23.63 -19.70
N LYS A 164 -7.95 24.90 -19.28
CA LYS A 164 -7.12 25.97 -19.83
C LYS A 164 -6.10 26.38 -18.78
N ARG A 165 -4.84 26.45 -19.22
CA ARG A 165 -3.78 26.99 -18.39
C ARG A 165 -4.03 28.47 -18.13
N GLU A 166 -4.15 28.84 -16.87
CA GLU A 166 -4.16 30.22 -16.43
C GLU A 166 -2.78 30.60 -15.89
N THR A 167 -2.32 31.80 -16.25
CA THR A 167 -1.07 32.32 -15.71
C THR A 167 -1.35 32.96 -14.37
N VAL A 168 -0.84 32.38 -13.31
CA VAL A 168 -0.91 32.96 -11.97
C VAL A 168 0.03 34.16 -11.91
N ALA A 169 -0.52 35.34 -11.64
CA ALA A 169 0.27 36.56 -11.44
C ALA A 169 0.98 36.45 -10.09
N LEU A 170 2.27 36.15 -10.11
CA LEU A 170 3.09 36.10 -8.91
C LEU A 170 3.48 37.53 -8.51
N GLN A 171 3.31 37.83 -7.22
CA GLN A 171 3.84 39.08 -6.67
C GLN A 171 5.35 38.91 -6.45
N PRO A 172 6.16 39.90 -6.87
CA PRO A 172 7.59 39.86 -6.59
C PRO A 172 7.84 39.89 -5.08
N VAL A 173 8.72 39.02 -4.61
CA VAL A 173 9.11 39.03 -3.20
C VAL A 173 10.07 40.19 -2.96
N ASP A 174 9.75 41.08 -2.01
CA ASP A 174 10.66 42.14 -1.60
C ASP A 174 11.80 41.54 -0.76
N VAL A 175 12.99 41.53 -1.33
CA VAL A 175 14.21 41.02 -0.70
C VAL A 175 15.15 42.15 -0.23
N THR A 176 14.73 43.42 -0.30
CA THR A 176 15.60 44.55 0.00
C THR A 176 16.07 44.63 1.46
N HIS A 177 15.30 44.02 2.36
CA HIS A 177 15.61 44.00 3.81
C HIS A 177 16.13 42.65 4.30
N VAL A 178 16.45 41.73 3.39
CA VAL A 178 16.84 40.38 3.74
C VAL A 178 18.33 40.31 4.11
N ASN A 179 18.61 39.87 5.33
CA ASN A 179 19.96 39.49 5.73
C ASN A 179 20.20 38.05 5.29
N LEU A 180 21.11 37.87 4.34
CA LEU A 180 21.38 36.55 3.75
C LEU A 180 21.81 35.48 4.80
N SER A 181 22.61 35.88 5.78
CA SER A 181 23.08 34.97 6.84
C SER A 181 21.93 34.49 7.74
N GLU A 182 21.04 35.41 8.11
CA GLU A 182 19.86 35.07 8.92
C GLU A 182 18.87 34.21 8.16
N VAL A 183 18.63 34.53 6.90
CA VAL A 183 17.73 33.71 6.04
C VAL A 183 18.32 32.32 5.81
N ALA A 184 19.61 32.20 5.56
CA ALA A 184 20.25 30.88 5.42
C ALA A 184 20.04 30.00 6.66
N VAL A 185 20.23 30.57 7.85
CA VAL A 185 19.97 29.84 9.11
C VAL A 185 18.48 29.51 9.25
N SER A 186 17.58 30.43 8.89
CA SER A 186 16.13 30.20 8.96
C SER A 186 15.68 29.09 8.00
N VAL A 187 16.21 29.05 6.79
CA VAL A 187 15.96 27.96 5.83
C VAL A 187 16.45 26.62 6.36
N LEU A 188 17.65 26.55 6.90
CA LEU A 188 18.20 25.33 7.50
C LEU A 188 17.39 24.85 8.72
N ARG A 189 16.71 25.73 9.42
CA ARG A 189 15.82 25.39 10.54
C ARG A 189 14.37 25.12 10.13
N HIS A 190 14.02 25.41 8.90
CA HIS A 190 12.66 25.20 8.43
C HIS A 190 12.30 23.69 8.46
N PRO A 191 11.14 23.29 8.97
CA PRO A 191 10.77 21.87 9.12
C PRO A 191 10.93 21.04 7.85
N THR A 192 10.69 21.62 6.67
CA THR A 192 10.86 20.92 5.38
C THR A 192 12.34 20.65 5.04
N VAL A 193 13.28 21.47 5.55
CA VAL A 193 14.71 21.39 5.22
C VAL A 193 15.52 20.78 6.36
N ALA A 194 15.09 21.00 7.60
CA ALA A 194 15.80 20.55 8.81
C ALA A 194 15.98 19.03 8.86
N SER A 195 16.92 18.60 9.69
CA SER A 195 17.22 17.16 9.88
C SER A 195 15.97 16.33 10.21
N LYS A 196 15.84 15.20 9.54
CA LYS A 196 14.78 14.20 9.75
C LYS A 196 15.27 12.99 10.59
N SER A 197 16.42 13.11 11.25
CA SER A 197 17.00 12.00 12.03
C SER A 197 16.03 11.42 13.05
N PHE A 198 15.16 12.25 13.64
CA PHE A 198 14.15 11.79 14.59
C PHE A 198 13.13 10.83 13.94
N LEU A 199 12.74 11.05 12.68
CA LEU A 199 11.81 10.15 11.96
C LEU A 199 12.44 8.77 11.72
N ILE A 200 13.73 8.72 11.47
CA ILE A 200 14.47 7.47 11.25
C ILE A 200 14.67 6.71 12.56
N THR A 201 14.82 7.43 13.68
CA THR A 201 15.14 6.82 14.99
C THR A 201 13.93 6.41 15.82
N ILE A 202 12.75 6.93 15.52
CA ILE A 202 11.50 6.55 16.24
C ILE A 202 10.81 5.32 15.65
N GLY A 203 11.17 4.91 14.45
CA GLY A 203 10.65 3.73 13.76
C GLY A 203 11.77 2.74 13.46
N ASP A 204 11.46 1.75 12.63
CA ASP A 204 12.43 0.79 12.14
C ASP A 204 13.39 1.48 11.16
N ARG A 205 14.65 1.59 11.54
CA ARG A 205 15.68 2.19 10.70
C ARG A 205 15.90 1.41 9.41
N SER A 206 16.03 0.11 9.55
CA SER A 206 16.21 -0.82 8.44
C SER A 206 15.53 -2.13 8.76
N VAL A 207 14.80 -2.68 7.78
CA VAL A 207 14.15 -3.97 7.85
C VAL A 207 14.91 -4.95 6.96
N SER A 208 14.99 -6.22 7.35
CA SER A 208 15.78 -7.27 6.72
C SER A 208 17.31 -7.12 6.87
N GLY A 209 18.06 -8.15 6.55
CA GLY A 209 19.52 -8.15 6.61
C GLY A 209 20.19 -7.78 5.28
N THR A 210 19.42 -7.44 4.25
CA THR A 210 19.94 -7.19 2.90
C THR A 210 20.09 -5.71 2.55
N SER A 211 19.91 -4.81 3.51
CA SER A 211 20.18 -3.38 3.30
C SER A 211 21.68 -3.14 3.12
N VAL A 212 22.07 -2.71 1.92
CA VAL A 212 23.46 -2.38 1.58
C VAL A 212 23.76 -0.92 1.82
N ARG A 213 22.79 -0.06 1.56
CA ARG A 213 22.86 1.37 1.81
C ARG A 213 21.59 1.82 2.50
N ASP A 214 21.73 2.23 3.75
CA ASP A 214 20.64 2.77 4.53
C ASP A 214 20.62 4.31 4.54
N GLN A 215 19.76 4.90 5.33
CA GLN A 215 19.57 6.36 5.42
C GLN A 215 20.78 7.08 6.02
N MET A 216 21.50 6.43 6.92
CA MET A 216 22.62 7.02 7.67
C MET A 216 23.93 6.82 6.93
N VAL A 217 24.62 7.89 6.61
CA VAL A 217 25.80 7.88 5.75
C VAL A 217 27.05 8.34 6.51
N GLY A 218 28.17 7.68 6.20
CA GLY A 218 29.48 8.03 6.66
C GLY A 218 29.71 7.79 8.16
N PRO A 219 30.91 8.17 8.67
CA PRO A 219 31.28 7.91 10.07
C PRO A 219 30.44 8.68 11.09
N TRP A 220 29.84 9.78 10.67
CA TRP A 220 28.94 10.59 11.50
C TRP A 220 27.50 10.14 11.51
N GLN A 221 27.17 9.12 10.71
CA GLN A 221 25.80 8.58 10.61
C GLN A 221 24.74 9.68 10.38
N VAL A 222 24.95 10.48 9.35
CA VAL A 222 24.06 11.58 8.98
C VAL A 222 22.98 11.07 8.03
N PRO A 223 21.70 11.39 8.23
CA PRO A 223 20.60 10.91 7.38
C PRO A 223 20.50 11.72 6.07
N VAL A 224 21.44 11.50 5.18
CA VAL A 224 21.59 12.24 3.91
C VAL A 224 21.62 11.32 2.68
N ALA A 225 21.20 10.07 2.81
CA ALA A 225 21.14 9.16 1.68
C ALA A 225 19.85 9.39 0.89
N ASP A 226 19.98 9.82 -0.37
CA ASP A 226 18.86 10.00 -1.31
C ASP A 226 18.60 8.75 -2.17
N CYS A 227 19.37 7.69 -1.95
CA CYS A 227 19.27 6.42 -2.66
C CYS A 227 19.42 5.26 -1.67
N ALA A 228 18.45 4.36 -1.65
CA ALA A 228 18.51 3.10 -0.93
C ALA A 228 19.03 1.99 -1.85
N ILE A 229 19.82 1.07 -1.31
CA ILE A 229 20.31 -0.10 -2.04
C ILE A 229 20.09 -1.34 -1.18
N THR A 230 19.44 -2.34 -1.78
CA THR A 230 19.23 -3.66 -1.18
C THR A 230 19.92 -4.75 -2.00
N ALA A 231 20.50 -5.72 -1.33
CA ALA A 231 21.06 -6.90 -1.99
C ALA A 231 19.96 -7.93 -2.27
N ALA A 232 20.10 -8.66 -3.37
CA ALA A 232 19.19 -9.73 -3.72
C ALA A 232 19.38 -10.99 -2.88
N ASP A 233 20.57 -11.19 -2.34
CA ASP A 233 20.95 -12.33 -1.50
C ASP A 233 22.16 -11.99 -0.61
N TYR A 234 22.58 -12.93 0.22
CA TYR A 234 23.74 -12.78 1.12
C TYR A 234 25.09 -13.21 0.50
N ALA A 235 25.08 -13.74 -0.70
CA ALA A 235 26.27 -14.34 -1.31
C ALA A 235 26.75 -13.59 -2.56
N GLY A 236 25.84 -12.87 -3.24
CA GLY A 236 26.11 -12.19 -4.50
C GLY A 236 26.32 -10.69 -4.36
N PHE A 237 26.54 -10.04 -5.51
CA PHE A 237 26.66 -8.59 -5.64
C PHE A 237 25.52 -7.98 -6.46
N ARG A 238 24.44 -8.74 -6.67
CA ARG A 238 23.23 -8.24 -7.31
C ARG A 238 22.36 -7.53 -6.28
N GLY A 239 21.70 -6.49 -6.71
CA GLY A 239 20.80 -5.74 -5.85
C GLY A 239 19.91 -4.81 -6.65
N GLU A 240 19.12 -4.07 -5.93
CA GLU A 240 18.22 -3.05 -6.45
C GLU A 240 18.53 -1.72 -5.78
N ALA A 241 18.41 -0.65 -6.57
CA ALA A 241 18.53 0.72 -6.07
C ALA A 241 17.19 1.42 -6.24
N MET A 242 16.79 2.19 -5.24
CA MET A 242 15.54 2.92 -5.21
C MET A 242 15.76 4.36 -4.77
N THR A 243 15.04 5.28 -5.40
CA THR A 243 15.04 6.70 -5.02
C THR A 243 13.63 7.25 -5.03
N MET A 244 13.44 8.33 -4.32
CA MET A 244 12.20 9.11 -4.34
C MET A 244 12.50 10.54 -4.75
N ALA A 245 11.50 11.16 -5.37
CA ALA A 245 11.52 12.58 -5.69
C ALA A 245 10.13 13.17 -5.59
N GLU A 246 10.03 14.40 -5.15
CA GLU A 246 8.75 15.09 -4.96
C GLU A 246 8.89 16.58 -5.28
N ARG A 247 7.98 17.10 -6.11
CA ARG A 247 7.89 18.52 -6.46
C ARG A 247 6.46 19.02 -6.51
N THR A 248 5.60 18.45 -5.69
CA THR A 248 4.16 18.75 -5.64
C THR A 248 3.84 20.25 -5.52
N PRO A 249 4.49 21.05 -4.63
CA PRO A 249 4.18 22.46 -4.51
C PRO A 249 4.37 23.27 -5.79
N LEU A 250 5.27 22.84 -6.67
CA LEU A 250 5.50 23.51 -7.95
C LEU A 250 4.38 23.27 -8.98
N ALA A 251 3.58 22.24 -8.79
CA ALA A 251 2.49 21.90 -9.70
C ALA A 251 1.43 22.99 -9.76
N VAL A 252 1.22 23.72 -8.68
CA VAL A 252 0.30 24.89 -8.63
C VAL A 252 0.79 26.04 -9.54
N ILE A 253 2.10 26.15 -9.74
CA ILE A 253 2.71 27.22 -10.56
C ILE A 253 2.88 26.74 -12.01
N ASP A 254 3.44 25.56 -12.19
CA ASP A 254 3.70 24.94 -13.50
C ASP A 254 3.75 23.41 -13.35
N ALA A 255 2.63 22.75 -13.60
CA ALA A 255 2.50 21.31 -13.45
C ALA A 255 3.47 20.51 -14.35
N PRO A 256 3.64 20.83 -15.66
CA PRO A 256 4.64 20.20 -16.48
C PRO A 256 6.08 20.37 -16.00
N ALA A 257 6.42 21.55 -15.47
CA ALA A 257 7.75 21.79 -14.90
C ALA A 257 7.96 21.00 -13.61
N SER A 258 6.96 20.93 -12.74
CA SER A 258 6.96 20.12 -11.53
C SER A 258 7.29 18.63 -11.85
N GLY A 259 6.59 18.04 -12.84
CA GLY A 259 6.83 16.68 -13.28
C GLY A 259 8.26 16.46 -13.82
N ARG A 260 8.74 17.37 -14.68
CA ARG A 260 10.12 17.30 -15.18
C ARG A 260 11.17 17.41 -14.07
N MET A 261 10.94 18.28 -13.09
CA MET A 261 11.85 18.46 -11.96
C MET A 261 11.86 17.22 -11.05
N ALA A 262 10.69 16.62 -10.79
CA ALA A 262 10.60 15.39 -10.01
C ALA A 262 11.36 14.23 -10.69
N VAL A 263 11.19 14.05 -12.00
CA VAL A 263 11.94 13.04 -12.75
C VAL A 263 13.45 13.35 -12.75
N GLY A 264 13.83 14.62 -12.93
CA GLY A 264 15.24 15.05 -12.90
C GLY A 264 15.88 14.77 -11.54
N GLU A 265 15.18 15.02 -10.45
CA GLU A 265 15.64 14.71 -9.08
C GLU A 265 15.81 13.20 -8.89
N ALA A 266 14.80 12.40 -9.26
CA ALA A 266 14.88 10.94 -9.14
C ALA A 266 16.07 10.36 -9.91
N VAL A 267 16.31 10.84 -11.13
CA VAL A 267 17.46 10.43 -11.96
C VAL A 267 18.79 10.88 -11.34
N THR A 268 18.84 12.07 -10.77
CA THR A 268 20.07 12.57 -10.11
C THR A 268 20.38 11.77 -8.84
N ASN A 269 19.36 11.46 -8.06
CA ASN A 269 19.51 10.67 -6.84
C ASN A 269 19.97 9.23 -7.16
N ILE A 270 19.38 8.58 -8.15
CA ILE A 270 19.77 7.21 -8.52
C ILE A 270 21.18 7.13 -9.12
N ALA A 271 21.70 8.22 -9.66
CA ALA A 271 23.07 8.26 -10.18
C ALA A 271 24.15 8.04 -9.11
N SER A 272 23.77 8.10 -7.82
CA SER A 272 24.65 7.73 -6.70
C SER A 272 24.82 6.21 -6.53
N ALA A 273 24.02 5.40 -7.21
CA ALA A 273 24.09 3.94 -7.23
C ALA A 273 24.75 3.43 -8.53
N PRO A 274 25.43 2.28 -8.50
CA PRO A 274 26.07 1.68 -9.69
C PRO A 274 25.03 1.02 -10.61
N ILE A 275 24.09 1.79 -11.12
CA ILE A 275 23.11 1.31 -12.09
C ILE A 275 23.79 1.08 -13.45
N SER A 276 23.36 0.05 -14.17
CA SER A 276 23.98 -0.33 -15.43
C SER A 276 23.65 0.63 -16.57
N SER A 277 22.46 1.20 -16.58
CA SER A 277 21.99 2.10 -17.65
C SER A 277 20.66 2.75 -17.27
N LEU A 278 20.37 3.94 -17.83
CA LEU A 278 19.12 4.67 -17.59
C LEU A 278 17.89 3.97 -18.18
N ASP A 279 18.05 3.16 -19.22
CA ASP A 279 16.95 2.39 -19.83
C ASP A 279 16.44 1.25 -18.91
N LYS A 280 17.17 0.93 -17.86
CA LYS A 280 16.76 -0.03 -16.83
C LYS A 280 15.91 0.57 -15.71
N LEU A 281 15.82 1.89 -15.66
CA LEU A 281 15.01 2.57 -14.65
C LEU A 281 13.53 2.33 -14.91
N LYS A 282 12.81 2.00 -13.86
CA LYS A 282 11.35 1.95 -13.82
C LYS A 282 10.84 3.06 -12.93
N LEU A 283 9.84 3.77 -13.38
CA LEU A 283 9.23 4.87 -12.64
C LEU A 283 7.83 4.46 -12.20
N SER A 284 7.53 4.72 -10.93
CA SER A 284 6.17 4.75 -10.41
C SER A 284 5.85 6.20 -10.04
N ALA A 285 4.72 6.72 -10.48
CA ALA A 285 4.36 8.11 -10.26
C ALA A 285 2.94 8.25 -9.72
N ASN A 286 2.80 9.06 -8.68
CA ASN A 286 1.53 9.55 -8.18
C ASN A 286 1.42 11.06 -8.47
N TRP A 287 0.31 11.46 -9.06
CA TRP A 287 0.01 12.86 -9.35
C TRP A 287 -0.96 13.39 -8.30
N MET A 288 -0.42 14.02 -7.29
CA MET A 288 -1.19 14.60 -6.20
C MET A 288 -0.79 16.07 -6.06
N ALA A 289 -1.72 16.95 -6.35
CA ALA A 289 -1.55 18.38 -6.17
C ALA A 289 -2.84 18.99 -5.64
N ALA A 290 -2.75 20.14 -4.98
CA ALA A 290 -3.92 20.94 -4.66
C ALA A 290 -4.57 21.36 -5.98
N CYS A 291 -5.85 21.08 -6.15
CA CYS A 291 -6.65 21.52 -7.29
C CYS A 291 -8.05 21.91 -6.83
N GLY A 292 -8.73 22.74 -7.64
CA GLY A 292 -10.05 23.28 -7.31
C GLY A 292 -10.12 24.81 -7.31
N SER A 293 -8.98 25.48 -7.41
CA SER A 293 -8.94 26.91 -7.71
C SER A 293 -8.72 27.13 -9.20
N PRO A 294 -9.09 28.32 -9.74
CA PRO A 294 -8.86 28.63 -11.14
C PRO A 294 -7.39 28.45 -11.56
N GLY A 295 -7.16 27.69 -12.63
CA GLY A 295 -5.83 27.39 -13.18
C GLY A 295 -5.06 26.22 -12.53
N GLU A 296 -5.56 25.65 -11.44
CA GLU A 296 -4.92 24.51 -10.76
C GLU A 296 -5.18 23.16 -11.46
N ASP A 297 -6.21 23.09 -12.31
CA ASP A 297 -6.61 21.86 -13.02
C ASP A 297 -5.88 21.66 -14.36
N ALA A 298 -5.02 22.58 -14.77
CA ALA A 298 -4.39 22.60 -16.10
C ALA A 298 -3.03 21.91 -16.17
#